data_51dec922479a7ff1368b8babeed1f88d
#
_entry.id   51dec922479a7ff1368b8babeed1f88d
#
_cell.length_a   1.000
_cell.length_b   1.000
_cell.length_c   1.000
_cell.angle_alpha   90.00
_cell.angle_beta   90.00
_cell.angle_gamma   90.00
#
_symmetry.space_group_name_H-M   'P 1'
#
loop_
_entity.id
_entity.type
_entity.pdbx_description
1 polymer ?
#
loop_
_entity_poly.entity_id
_entity_poly.type
_entity_poly.pdbx_seq_one_letter_code
_entity_poly.pdbx_strand_id
1 'polypeptide(L)'
;MKINSSIFSSSNKILNNNARIGLAISAGIAIFIAIIGLIITLIYKRKLKNKYISPDEEIEIEKLKIKNPNYGIILDGIKKFYNDYSSDFLVAFLVNTIYLNDYKNIYINDNDDYLAISCANLCILSKTFLEPSNKFEPKYIQIKSENLEKINNLSSYELLNKNTLDSKKMFDYDIYIIMNQALSFKETLEKYVSSLNDKKMLIISYQNLKDIINEKEYLKNNNIKYETINFDNKNVILLAKENLKSKFINNKEEGL
;
A
#
# COMPACT_ATOMS: atom_id res chain seq x y z
N MET A 1 2.12 7.99 -76.95
CA MET A 1 1.63 8.78 -75.82
C MET A 1 2.81 9.04 -74.91
N LYS A 2 3.44 10.27 -75.03
CA LYS A 2 4.61 10.64 -74.18
C LYS A 2 4.12 11.26 -72.90
N ILE A 3 4.32 10.59 -71.78
CA ILE A 3 3.99 11.14 -70.44
C ILE A 3 5.18 12.02 -70.04
N ASN A 4 4.88 13.33 -69.88
CA ASN A 4 5.84 14.34 -69.46
C ASN A 4 6.33 14.11 -68.03
N SER A 5 7.60 13.77 -67.93
CA SER A 5 8.33 13.61 -66.65
C SER A 5 8.91 14.93 -66.12
N SER A 6 8.16 16.04 -66.17
CA SER A 6 8.70 17.37 -65.85
C SER A 6 8.16 18.00 -64.55
N ILE A 7 7.61 17.22 -63.63
CA ILE A 7 7.04 17.79 -62.36
C ILE A 7 7.99 17.66 -61.17
N PHE A 8 9.14 16.98 -61.27
CA PHE A 8 10.09 16.84 -60.17
C PHE A 8 11.39 17.63 -60.29
N SER A 9 11.36 18.75 -61.03
CA SER A 9 12.45 19.70 -61.06
C SER A 9 12.13 20.95 -60.25
N SER A 10 11.80 20.82 -58.97
CA SER A 10 11.71 21.98 -58.11
C SER A 10 12.98 22.10 -57.28
N SER A 11 13.81 23.07 -57.73
CA SER A 11 14.70 23.89 -56.91
C SER A 11 15.30 23.19 -55.65
N ASN A 12 16.29 22.36 -55.90
CA ASN A 12 17.34 22.16 -54.89
C ASN A 12 18.09 23.49 -54.75
N LYS A 13 17.52 24.45 -53.99
CA LYS A 13 18.31 25.50 -53.37
C LYS A 13 19.30 24.81 -52.47
N ILE A 14 20.52 24.57 -52.99
CA ILE A 14 21.63 24.00 -52.25
C ILE A 14 21.90 24.99 -51.11
N LEU A 15 21.40 24.66 -49.91
CA LEU A 15 21.74 25.35 -48.69
C LEU A 15 23.28 25.42 -48.63
N ASN A 16 23.82 26.61 -48.45
CA ASN A 16 25.23 26.85 -48.30
C ASN A 16 25.78 25.88 -47.23
N ASN A 17 26.96 25.31 -47.42
CA ASN A 17 27.55 24.35 -46.51
C ASN A 17 27.53 24.81 -45.06
N ASN A 18 27.77 26.10 -44.80
CA ASN A 18 27.72 26.68 -43.46
C ASN A 18 26.30 26.63 -42.84
N ALA A 19 25.25 26.79 -43.66
CA ALA A 19 23.87 26.69 -43.21
C ALA A 19 23.50 25.23 -42.87
N ARG A 20 23.99 24.24 -43.62
CA ARG A 20 23.80 22.81 -43.35
C ARG A 20 24.51 22.40 -42.05
N ILE A 21 25.72 22.85 -41.83
CA ILE A 21 26.49 22.62 -40.61
C ILE A 21 25.79 23.26 -39.41
N GLY A 22 25.32 24.49 -39.53
CA GLY A 22 24.58 25.21 -38.50
C GLY A 22 23.26 24.48 -38.13
N LEU A 23 22.55 23.95 -39.11
CA LEU A 23 21.31 23.18 -38.90
C LEU A 23 21.58 21.83 -38.22
N ALA A 24 22.66 21.13 -38.58
CA ALA A 24 23.05 19.89 -37.97
C ALA A 24 23.49 20.09 -36.49
N ILE A 25 24.23 21.16 -36.21
CA ILE A 25 24.63 21.51 -34.85
C ILE A 25 23.43 21.88 -34.00
N SER A 26 22.52 22.70 -34.51
CA SER A 26 21.31 23.10 -33.76
C SER A 26 20.38 21.91 -33.48
N ALA A 27 20.23 20.98 -34.42
CA ALA A 27 19.49 19.75 -34.22
C ALA A 27 20.15 18.85 -33.17
N GLY A 28 21.47 18.72 -33.21
CA GLY A 28 22.24 17.97 -32.21
C GLY A 28 22.07 18.54 -30.79
N ILE A 29 22.14 19.86 -30.64
CA ILE A 29 21.91 20.56 -29.36
C ILE A 29 20.47 20.34 -28.87
N ALA A 30 19.47 20.43 -29.73
CA ALA A 30 18.08 20.22 -29.37
C ALA A 30 17.82 18.79 -28.88
N ILE A 31 18.38 17.78 -29.56
CA ILE A 31 18.32 16.38 -29.13
C ILE A 31 18.99 16.18 -27.78
N PHE A 32 20.17 16.78 -27.58
CA PHE A 32 20.92 16.67 -26.32
C PHE A 32 20.13 17.27 -25.14
N ILE A 33 19.51 18.45 -25.33
CA ILE A 33 18.64 19.08 -24.32
C ILE A 33 17.44 18.20 -24.01
N ALA A 34 16.81 17.59 -25.02
CA ALA A 34 15.68 16.69 -24.84
C ALA A 34 16.06 15.44 -24.04
N ILE A 35 17.22 14.84 -24.30
CA ILE A 35 17.74 13.69 -23.55
C ILE A 35 18.01 14.07 -22.09
N ILE A 36 18.65 15.20 -21.84
CA ILE A 36 18.89 15.69 -20.47
C ILE A 36 17.57 15.91 -19.75
N GLY A 37 16.59 16.55 -20.39
CA GLY A 37 15.25 16.76 -19.84
C GLY A 37 14.56 15.44 -19.46
N LEU A 38 14.64 14.43 -20.32
CA LEU A 38 14.13 13.10 -20.06
C LEU A 38 14.80 12.44 -18.84
N ILE A 39 16.13 12.50 -18.76
CA ILE A 39 16.90 11.94 -17.64
C ILE A 39 16.52 12.63 -16.33
N ILE A 40 16.47 13.96 -16.31
CA ILE A 40 16.07 14.74 -15.14
C ILE A 40 14.64 14.37 -14.72
N THR A 41 13.71 14.27 -15.66
CA THR A 41 12.32 13.89 -15.38
C THR A 41 12.21 12.49 -14.79
N LEU A 42 12.98 11.51 -15.30
CA LEU A 42 13.02 10.15 -14.78
C LEU A 42 13.62 10.08 -13.37
N ILE A 43 14.71 10.81 -13.12
CA ILE A 43 15.33 10.89 -11.80
C ILE A 43 14.35 11.55 -10.81
N TYR A 44 13.72 12.66 -11.21
CA TYR A 44 12.75 13.37 -10.37
C TYR A 44 11.53 12.52 -10.08
N LYS A 45 11.02 11.81 -11.09
CA LYS A 45 9.89 10.87 -10.95
C LYS A 45 10.24 9.70 -10.01
N ARG A 46 11.45 9.13 -10.13
CA ARG A 46 11.94 8.09 -9.20
C ARG A 46 12.09 8.63 -7.77
N LYS A 47 12.68 9.81 -7.62
CA LYS A 47 12.89 10.45 -6.31
C LYS A 47 11.56 10.83 -5.65
N LEU A 48 10.60 11.34 -6.41
CA LEU A 48 9.24 11.60 -5.94
C LEU A 48 8.52 10.29 -5.57
N LYS A 49 8.59 9.28 -6.42
CA LYS A 49 7.96 7.98 -6.15
C LYS A 49 8.49 7.37 -4.85
N ASN A 50 9.80 7.32 -4.68
CA ASN A 50 10.42 6.75 -3.46
C ASN A 50 10.14 7.60 -2.21
N LYS A 51 9.99 8.91 -2.35
CA LYS A 51 9.78 9.81 -1.21
C LYS A 51 8.31 9.94 -0.77
N TYR A 52 7.36 9.78 -1.70
CA TYR A 52 5.95 10.11 -1.45
C TYR A 52 4.98 8.94 -1.63
N ILE A 53 5.40 7.86 -2.28
CA ILE A 53 4.52 6.74 -2.63
C ILE A 53 4.94 5.46 -1.90
N SER A 54 6.24 5.22 -1.71
CA SER A 54 6.71 4.05 -0.95
C SER A 54 6.93 4.44 0.50
N PRO A 55 6.32 3.76 1.47
CA PRO A 55 6.66 3.95 2.87
C PRO A 55 8.16 3.62 3.04
N ASP A 56 8.83 4.45 3.83
CA ASP A 56 10.22 4.25 4.21
C ASP A 56 10.25 3.56 5.55
N GLU A 57 10.97 2.44 5.65
CA GLU A 57 11.02 1.62 6.85
C GLU A 57 11.47 2.40 8.08
N GLU A 58 12.56 3.16 7.96
CA GLU A 58 13.09 3.94 9.08
C GLU A 58 12.08 4.98 9.56
N ILE A 59 11.41 5.66 8.62
CA ILE A 59 10.41 6.67 8.93
C ILE A 59 9.18 6.04 9.60
N GLU A 60 8.71 4.90 9.11
CA GLU A 60 7.53 4.23 9.69
C GLU A 60 7.82 3.67 11.08
N ILE A 61 9.00 3.11 11.30
CA ILE A 61 9.43 2.65 12.62
C ILE A 61 9.62 3.83 13.58
N GLU A 62 10.18 4.95 13.14
CA GLU A 62 10.33 6.15 13.96
C GLU A 62 8.98 6.73 14.39
N LYS A 63 8.02 6.82 13.47
CA LYS A 63 6.64 7.23 13.79
C LYS A 63 5.99 6.31 14.82
N LEU A 64 6.22 4.99 14.66
CA LEU A 64 5.71 4.01 15.63
C LEU A 64 6.35 4.20 17.01
N LYS A 65 7.67 4.42 17.07
CA LYS A 65 8.41 4.70 18.33
C LYS A 65 7.84 5.90 19.08
N ILE A 66 7.55 6.98 18.36
CA ILE A 66 7.00 8.20 18.95
C ILE A 66 5.64 7.91 19.61
N LYS A 67 4.80 7.12 18.97
CA LYS A 67 3.45 6.78 19.48
C LYS A 67 3.46 5.68 20.54
N ASN A 68 4.36 4.72 20.38
CA ASN A 68 4.50 3.55 21.24
C ASN A 68 5.98 3.36 21.62
N PRO A 69 6.50 4.06 22.64
CA PRO A 69 7.91 3.97 23.03
C PRO A 69 8.39 2.54 23.34
N ASN A 70 7.46 1.68 23.77
CA ASN A 70 7.74 0.29 24.13
C ASN A 70 7.45 -0.71 23.00
N TYR A 71 7.24 -0.24 21.75
CA TYR A 71 6.82 -1.10 20.64
C TYR A 71 7.76 -2.32 20.45
N GLY A 72 9.07 -2.12 20.52
CA GLY A 72 10.06 -3.19 20.34
C GLY A 72 9.93 -4.28 21.41
N ILE A 73 9.76 -3.89 22.67
CA ILE A 73 9.56 -4.83 23.78
C ILE A 73 8.27 -5.64 23.56
N ILE A 74 7.20 -4.98 23.11
CA ILE A 74 5.90 -5.62 22.84
C ILE A 74 6.05 -6.61 21.69
N LEU A 75 6.60 -6.20 20.55
CA LEU A 75 6.75 -7.07 19.38
C LEU A 75 7.70 -8.23 19.65
N ASP A 76 8.84 -8.00 20.30
CA ASP A 76 9.78 -9.07 20.67
C ASP A 76 9.17 -10.06 21.66
N GLY A 77 8.31 -9.57 22.55
CA GLY A 77 7.52 -10.41 23.44
C GLY A 77 6.57 -11.34 22.69
N ILE A 78 5.89 -10.81 21.66
CA ILE A 78 4.93 -11.57 20.84
C ILE A 78 5.66 -12.55 19.90
N LYS A 79 6.72 -12.12 19.23
CA LYS A 79 7.49 -12.91 18.26
C LYS A 79 7.97 -14.26 18.81
N LYS A 80 8.26 -14.35 20.10
CA LYS A 80 8.71 -15.59 20.76
C LYS A 80 7.76 -16.77 20.58
N PHE A 81 6.48 -16.51 20.30
CA PHE A 81 5.44 -17.53 20.14
C PHE A 81 5.17 -17.88 18.68
N TYR A 82 5.89 -17.26 17.72
CA TYR A 82 5.69 -17.42 16.29
C TYR A 82 7.00 -17.84 15.62
N ASN A 83 6.93 -18.88 14.80
CA ASN A 83 8.08 -19.32 13.97
C ASN A 83 8.24 -18.45 12.72
N ASP A 84 7.12 -17.94 12.21
CA ASP A 84 7.07 -17.02 11.08
C ASP A 84 6.17 -15.84 11.47
N TYR A 85 6.60 -14.64 11.19
CA TYR A 85 5.88 -13.41 11.53
C TYR A 85 6.15 -12.33 10.49
N SER A 86 5.24 -11.39 10.41
CA SER A 86 5.38 -10.23 9.54
C SER A 86 6.48 -9.29 10.05
N SER A 87 7.16 -8.61 9.12
CA SER A 87 8.21 -7.65 9.47
C SER A 87 7.69 -6.51 10.35
N ASP A 88 8.57 -5.96 11.18
CA ASP A 88 8.25 -4.79 12.01
C ASP A 88 7.87 -3.59 11.15
N PHE A 89 8.41 -3.50 9.96
CA PHE A 89 8.06 -2.49 8.97
C PHE A 89 6.57 -2.59 8.56
N LEU A 90 6.07 -3.78 8.24
CA LEU A 90 4.65 -3.96 7.92
C LEU A 90 3.76 -3.62 9.11
N VAL A 91 4.13 -4.08 10.32
CA VAL A 91 3.39 -3.74 11.55
C VAL A 91 3.38 -2.23 11.77
N ALA A 92 4.53 -1.56 11.68
CA ALA A 92 4.64 -0.12 11.85
C ALA A 92 3.78 0.64 10.84
N PHE A 93 3.82 0.25 9.58
CA PHE A 93 2.99 0.83 8.53
C PHE A 93 1.49 0.69 8.82
N LEU A 94 1.04 -0.50 9.19
CA LEU A 94 -0.37 -0.75 9.52
C LEU A 94 -0.82 0.08 10.71
N VAL A 95 -0.06 0.07 11.80
CA VAL A 95 -0.36 0.83 13.01
C VAL A 95 -0.39 2.33 12.71
N ASN A 96 0.59 2.85 11.97
CA ASN A 96 0.62 4.25 11.58
C ASN A 96 -0.56 4.64 10.68
N THR A 97 -0.96 3.75 9.75
CA THR A 97 -2.14 3.94 8.90
C THR A 97 -3.42 4.02 9.72
N ILE A 98 -3.57 3.15 10.72
CA ILE A 98 -4.71 3.14 11.64
C ILE A 98 -4.78 4.46 12.43
N TYR A 99 -3.68 4.88 13.03
CA TYR A 99 -3.62 6.14 13.77
C TYR A 99 -3.85 7.37 12.89
N LEU A 100 -3.26 7.39 11.69
CA LEU A 100 -3.34 8.54 10.79
C LEU A 100 -4.77 8.80 10.33
N ASN A 101 -5.56 7.75 10.14
CA ASN A 101 -6.94 7.83 9.69
C ASN A 101 -7.96 7.79 10.83
N ASP A 102 -7.50 7.71 12.08
CA ASP A 102 -8.34 7.61 13.29
C ASP A 102 -9.33 6.44 13.24
N TYR A 103 -8.90 5.30 12.68
CA TYR A 103 -9.71 4.10 12.58
C TYR A 103 -9.94 3.48 13.95
N LYS A 104 -11.21 3.23 14.30
CA LYS A 104 -11.63 2.71 15.61
C LYS A 104 -11.91 1.23 15.60
N ASN A 105 -12.42 0.70 14.50
CA ASN A 105 -12.80 -0.69 14.36
C ASN A 105 -11.95 -1.33 13.25
N ILE A 106 -11.07 -2.23 13.63
CA ILE A 106 -10.08 -2.84 12.74
C ILE A 106 -10.44 -4.31 12.59
N TYR A 107 -10.67 -4.78 11.36
CA TYR A 107 -10.81 -6.20 11.08
C TYR A 107 -9.53 -6.76 10.48
N ILE A 108 -9.01 -7.84 11.07
CA ILE A 108 -7.79 -8.51 10.61
C ILE A 108 -8.08 -9.99 10.36
N ASN A 109 -7.78 -10.45 9.15
CA ASN A 109 -7.73 -11.85 8.80
C ASN A 109 -6.28 -12.19 8.41
N ASP A 110 -5.58 -12.84 9.31
CA ASP A 110 -4.17 -13.23 9.19
C ASP A 110 -4.04 -14.75 9.32
N ASN A 111 -2.96 -15.34 8.80
CA ASN A 111 -2.75 -16.80 8.82
C ASN A 111 -2.45 -17.34 10.20
N ASP A 112 -1.76 -16.56 11.03
CA ASP A 112 -1.19 -16.98 12.31
C ASP A 112 -1.58 -16.10 13.49
N ASP A 113 -2.43 -15.11 13.25
CA ASP A 113 -2.92 -14.12 14.21
C ASP A 113 -1.86 -13.14 14.75
N TYR A 114 -0.61 -13.19 14.27
CA TYR A 114 0.48 -12.33 14.72
C TYR A 114 0.18 -10.85 14.51
N LEU A 115 -0.29 -10.47 13.30
CA LEU A 115 -0.63 -9.08 13.00
C LEU A 115 -1.79 -8.58 13.83
N ALA A 116 -2.81 -9.41 14.04
CA ALA A 116 -3.96 -9.06 14.86
C ALA A 116 -3.53 -8.77 16.31
N ILE A 117 -2.71 -9.65 16.90
CA ILE A 117 -2.17 -9.48 18.24
C ILE A 117 -1.29 -8.22 18.33
N SER A 118 -0.41 -8.03 17.35
CA SER A 118 0.48 -6.86 17.30
C SER A 118 -0.30 -5.55 17.19
N CYS A 119 -1.28 -5.46 16.28
CA CYS A 119 -2.13 -4.28 16.13
C CYS A 119 -2.96 -3.99 17.38
N ALA A 120 -3.54 -5.02 18.02
CA ALA A 120 -4.33 -4.82 19.23
C ALA A 120 -3.49 -4.24 20.39
N ASN A 121 -2.23 -4.63 20.48
CA ASN A 121 -1.34 -4.11 21.52
C ASN A 121 -0.75 -2.73 21.22
N LEU A 122 -0.64 -2.38 19.95
CA LEU A 122 -0.06 -1.10 19.52
C LEU A 122 -1.11 -0.03 19.20
N CYS A 123 -2.35 -0.42 18.82
CA CYS A 123 -3.45 0.50 18.51
C CYS A 123 -4.41 0.66 19.71
N ILE A 124 -3.93 1.26 20.79
CA ILE A 124 -4.64 1.38 22.09
C ILE A 124 -6.03 2.05 21.99
N LEU A 125 -6.23 2.96 21.02
CA LEU A 125 -7.48 3.70 20.84
C LEU A 125 -8.47 3.01 19.90
N SER A 126 -8.15 1.81 19.42
CA SER A 126 -8.93 1.07 18.44
C SER A 126 -9.30 -0.31 18.97
N LYS A 127 -10.41 -0.84 18.48
CA LYS A 127 -10.81 -2.24 18.72
C LYS A 127 -10.36 -3.10 17.55
N THR A 128 -9.68 -4.18 17.83
CA THR A 128 -9.23 -5.15 16.82
C THR A 128 -10.13 -6.37 16.86
N PHE A 129 -10.71 -6.70 15.71
CA PHE A 129 -11.52 -7.88 15.48
C PHE A 129 -10.75 -8.82 14.57
N LEU A 130 -10.72 -10.08 14.90
CA LEU A 130 -10.00 -11.07 14.10
C LEU A 130 -10.88 -12.28 13.81
N GLU A 131 -10.63 -12.93 12.68
CA GLU A 131 -11.12 -14.28 12.42
C GLU A 131 -10.08 -15.25 13.00
N PRO A 132 -10.35 -15.92 14.13
CA PRO A 132 -9.32 -16.67 14.84
C PRO A 132 -8.89 -17.90 14.04
N SER A 133 -7.59 -18.15 14.00
CA SER A 133 -7.04 -19.41 13.53
C SER A 133 -7.36 -20.53 14.53
N ASN A 134 -7.30 -21.78 14.08
CA ASN A 134 -7.50 -22.93 14.97
C ASN A 134 -6.46 -23.02 16.10
N LYS A 135 -5.38 -22.26 16.02
CA LYS A 135 -4.26 -22.23 16.98
C LYS A 135 -4.29 -20.97 17.86
N PHE A 136 -5.24 -20.08 17.66
CA PHE A 136 -5.28 -18.78 18.33
C PHE A 136 -5.39 -18.90 19.84
N GLU A 137 -6.37 -19.63 20.33
CA GLU A 137 -6.70 -19.67 21.76
C GLU A 137 -5.56 -20.18 22.64
N PRO A 138 -4.86 -21.31 22.31
CA PRO A 138 -3.68 -21.75 23.06
C PRO A 138 -2.55 -20.73 23.06
N LYS A 139 -2.22 -20.14 21.91
CA LYS A 139 -1.16 -19.13 21.81
C LYS A 139 -1.50 -17.86 22.58
N TYR A 140 -2.75 -17.40 22.47
CA TYR A 140 -3.21 -16.24 23.20
C TYR A 140 -3.10 -16.39 24.72
N ILE A 141 -3.53 -17.55 25.26
CA ILE A 141 -3.40 -17.87 26.68
C ILE A 141 -1.94 -17.87 27.11
N GLN A 142 -1.05 -18.46 26.32
CA GLN A 142 0.38 -18.51 26.58
C GLN A 142 1.02 -17.13 26.58
N ILE A 143 0.73 -16.30 25.56
CA ILE A 143 1.21 -14.92 25.48
C ILE A 143 0.74 -14.11 26.68
N LYS A 144 -0.53 -14.26 27.05
CA LYS A 144 -1.11 -13.57 28.20
C LYS A 144 -0.47 -13.98 29.53
N SER A 145 -0.20 -15.27 29.72
CA SER A 145 0.41 -15.79 30.98
C SER A 145 1.85 -15.32 31.16
N GLU A 146 2.63 -15.22 30.07
CA GLU A 146 4.06 -14.89 30.13
C GLU A 146 4.34 -13.37 30.11
N ASN A 147 3.42 -12.56 29.58
CA ASN A 147 3.66 -11.13 29.33
C ASN A 147 2.57 -10.21 29.91
N LEU A 148 1.83 -10.65 30.92
CA LEU A 148 0.68 -9.92 31.50
C LEU A 148 0.97 -8.44 31.85
N GLU A 149 2.17 -8.12 32.31
CA GLU A 149 2.56 -6.75 32.67
C GLU A 149 2.88 -5.87 31.45
N LYS A 150 3.22 -6.48 30.30
CA LYS A 150 3.68 -5.79 29.08
C LYS A 150 2.62 -5.70 28.00
N ILE A 151 1.59 -6.54 28.06
CA ILE A 151 0.53 -6.67 27.06
C ILE A 151 -0.81 -6.25 27.69
N ASN A 152 -0.93 -4.98 28.00
CA ASN A 152 -2.09 -4.46 28.75
C ASN A 152 -3.40 -4.41 27.97
N ASN A 153 -3.39 -4.58 26.63
CA ASN A 153 -4.55 -4.31 25.77
C ASN A 153 -5.11 -5.53 25.03
N LEU A 154 -4.74 -6.73 25.43
CA LEU A 154 -5.34 -7.96 24.88
C LEU A 154 -6.85 -8.10 25.19
N SER A 155 -7.37 -7.27 26.10
CA SER A 155 -8.81 -7.21 26.41
C SER A 155 -9.67 -6.59 25.28
N SER A 156 -9.06 -5.95 24.29
CA SER A 156 -9.78 -5.37 23.15
C SER A 156 -10.05 -6.36 22.01
N TYR A 157 -9.73 -7.63 22.18
CA TYR A 157 -10.09 -8.69 21.24
C TYR A 157 -11.55 -9.06 21.35
N GLU A 158 -12.29 -8.81 20.31
CA GLU A 158 -13.56 -9.46 20.10
C GLU A 158 -13.37 -10.54 19.03
N LEU A 159 -13.50 -11.79 19.42
CA LEU A 159 -13.47 -12.91 18.50
C LEU A 159 -14.76 -12.92 17.69
N LEU A 160 -14.63 -12.79 16.38
CA LEU A 160 -15.75 -12.98 15.47
C LEU A 160 -16.09 -14.46 15.42
N ASN A 161 -17.22 -14.84 15.98
CA ASN A 161 -17.74 -16.20 15.83
C ASN A 161 -18.05 -16.44 14.35
N LYS A 162 -17.60 -17.58 13.81
CA LYS A 162 -17.84 -17.96 12.40
C LYS A 162 -19.32 -17.84 11.99
N ASN A 163 -20.22 -18.06 12.94
CA ASN A 163 -21.68 -17.95 12.75
C ASN A 163 -22.21 -16.51 12.64
N THR A 164 -21.43 -15.50 13.07
CA THR A 164 -21.80 -14.10 12.89
C THR A 164 -21.32 -13.53 11.57
N LEU A 165 -20.39 -14.21 10.89
CA LEU A 165 -19.90 -13.85 9.56
C LEU A 165 -20.98 -14.03 8.46
N ASP A 166 -21.92 -14.95 8.62
CA ASP A 166 -23.02 -15.18 7.67
C ASP A 166 -24.24 -14.26 7.91
N SER A 167 -24.28 -13.53 9.02
CA SER A 167 -25.35 -12.59 9.29
C SER A 167 -25.04 -11.21 8.71
N LYS A 168 -26.00 -10.59 8.01
CA LYS A 168 -25.92 -9.30 7.32
C LYS A 168 -25.42 -8.08 8.15
N LYS A 169 -25.01 -8.27 9.39
CA LYS A 169 -24.44 -7.23 10.27
C LYS A 169 -22.90 -7.08 10.16
N MET A 170 -22.29 -7.72 9.19
CA MET A 170 -20.86 -7.98 9.12
C MET A 170 -19.95 -6.78 8.84
N PHE A 171 -20.42 -5.55 8.68
CA PHE A 171 -19.61 -4.63 7.88
C PHE A 171 -19.55 -3.18 8.39
N ASP A 172 -19.29 -3.01 9.67
CA ASP A 172 -19.00 -1.66 10.19
C ASP A 172 -17.57 -1.51 10.73
N TYR A 173 -16.60 -2.10 10.00
CA TYR A 173 -15.19 -1.88 10.28
C TYR A 173 -14.68 -0.71 9.45
N ASP A 174 -13.76 0.07 10.02
CA ASP A 174 -13.14 1.21 9.36
C ASP A 174 -12.03 0.77 8.40
N ILE A 175 -11.35 -0.31 8.76
CA ILE A 175 -10.30 -0.91 7.96
C ILE A 175 -10.38 -2.44 7.98
N TYR A 176 -10.18 -3.04 6.81
CA TYR A 176 -10.06 -4.48 6.62
C TYR A 176 -8.63 -4.81 6.22
N ILE A 177 -7.97 -5.68 6.96
CA ILE A 177 -6.60 -6.15 6.70
C ILE A 177 -6.66 -7.65 6.45
N ILE A 178 -6.51 -8.05 5.19
CA ILE A 178 -6.64 -9.43 4.74
C ILE A 178 -5.27 -9.93 4.30
N MET A 179 -4.60 -10.65 5.17
CA MET A 179 -3.28 -11.24 4.91
C MET A 179 -3.35 -12.73 4.66
N ASN A 180 -4.49 -13.34 4.97
CA ASN A 180 -4.77 -14.73 4.69
C ASN A 180 -5.10 -14.91 3.21
N GLN A 181 -4.39 -15.83 2.55
CA GLN A 181 -4.52 -16.13 1.11
C GLN A 181 -5.38 -17.37 0.85
N ALA A 182 -6.27 -17.74 1.78
CA ALA A 182 -7.20 -18.86 1.59
C ALA A 182 -8.19 -18.63 0.44
N LEU A 183 -8.51 -17.36 0.16
CA LEU A 183 -9.30 -16.93 -1.00
C LEU A 183 -8.37 -16.37 -2.07
N SER A 184 -8.76 -16.51 -3.32
CA SER A 184 -8.10 -15.80 -4.42
C SER A 184 -8.26 -14.29 -4.25
N PHE A 185 -7.40 -13.51 -4.91
CA PHE A 185 -7.50 -12.05 -4.89
C PHE A 185 -8.87 -11.55 -5.35
N LYS A 186 -9.43 -12.15 -6.42
CA LYS A 186 -10.75 -11.83 -6.94
C LYS A 186 -11.86 -12.11 -5.93
N GLU A 187 -11.89 -13.29 -5.33
CA GLU A 187 -12.90 -13.64 -4.32
C GLU A 187 -12.83 -12.72 -3.11
N THR A 188 -11.61 -12.33 -2.70
CA THR A 188 -11.41 -11.37 -1.63
C THR A 188 -11.95 -9.99 -2.00
N LEU A 189 -11.71 -9.51 -3.23
CA LEU A 189 -12.29 -8.27 -3.71
C LEU A 189 -13.82 -8.31 -3.71
N GLU A 190 -14.42 -9.33 -4.31
CA GLU A 190 -15.88 -9.49 -4.38
C GLU A 190 -16.51 -9.50 -2.98
N LYS A 191 -15.84 -10.14 -2.02
CA LYS A 191 -16.33 -10.23 -0.63
C LYS A 191 -16.32 -8.89 0.09
N TYR A 192 -15.24 -8.09 -0.05
CA TYR A 192 -15.02 -6.91 0.80
C TYR A 192 -15.25 -5.56 0.12
N VAL A 193 -15.21 -5.49 -1.22
CA VAL A 193 -15.36 -4.22 -1.95
C VAL A 193 -16.71 -3.56 -1.72
N SER A 194 -17.78 -4.35 -1.60
CA SER A 194 -19.13 -3.84 -1.31
C SER A 194 -19.22 -3.10 0.04
N SER A 195 -18.32 -3.41 0.97
CA SER A 195 -18.24 -2.78 2.29
C SER A 195 -17.48 -1.47 2.30
N LEU A 196 -16.73 -1.16 1.24
CA LEU A 196 -15.96 0.07 1.14
C LEU A 196 -16.87 1.27 0.91
N ASN A 197 -16.68 2.30 1.70
CA ASN A 197 -17.23 3.62 1.49
C ASN A 197 -16.09 4.66 1.54
N ASP A 198 -16.41 5.95 1.47
CA ASP A 198 -15.43 7.04 1.38
C ASP A 198 -14.50 7.18 2.61
N LYS A 199 -14.76 6.45 3.68
CA LYS A 199 -13.96 6.50 4.92
C LYS A 199 -13.28 5.18 5.26
N LYS A 200 -13.53 4.13 4.49
CA LYS A 200 -13.03 2.78 4.77
C LYS A 200 -11.89 2.39 3.85
N MET A 201 -10.98 1.59 4.37
CA MET A 201 -9.84 1.06 3.63
C MET A 201 -9.84 -0.47 3.65
N LEU A 202 -9.39 -1.06 2.56
CA LEU A 202 -9.14 -2.49 2.46
C LEU A 202 -7.68 -2.71 2.08
N ILE A 203 -6.98 -3.49 2.87
CA ILE A 203 -5.59 -3.88 2.64
C ILE A 203 -5.55 -5.38 2.40
N ILE A 204 -5.00 -5.82 1.27
CA ILE A 204 -4.96 -7.23 0.87
C ILE A 204 -3.52 -7.60 0.55
N SER A 205 -3.04 -8.74 1.07
CA SER A 205 -1.81 -9.34 0.56
C SER A 205 -2.07 -10.08 -0.76
N TYR A 206 -1.14 -9.97 -1.71
CA TYR A 206 -1.22 -10.64 -3.00
C TYR A 206 0.10 -11.31 -3.36
N GLN A 207 0.05 -12.38 -4.17
CA GLN A 207 1.24 -13.10 -4.62
C GLN A 207 1.76 -12.58 -5.96
N ASN A 208 0.87 -12.32 -6.90
CA ASN A 208 1.23 -11.96 -8.27
C ASN A 208 0.62 -10.62 -8.67
N LEU A 209 1.42 -9.75 -9.29
CA LEU A 209 0.93 -8.51 -9.91
C LEU A 209 -0.12 -8.76 -11.00
N LYS A 210 -0.10 -9.95 -11.63
CA LYS A 210 -1.11 -10.34 -12.63
C LYS A 210 -2.53 -10.36 -12.06
N ASP A 211 -2.68 -10.75 -10.79
CA ASP A 211 -3.99 -10.80 -10.14
C ASP A 211 -4.61 -9.41 -10.07
N ILE A 212 -3.80 -8.39 -9.77
CA ILE A 212 -4.25 -6.98 -9.74
C ILE A 212 -4.56 -6.49 -11.16
N ILE A 213 -3.73 -6.83 -12.15
CA ILE A 213 -3.92 -6.40 -13.54
C ILE A 213 -5.24 -6.95 -14.10
N ASN A 214 -5.57 -8.18 -13.78
CA ASN A 214 -6.80 -8.84 -14.23
C ASN A 214 -8.06 -8.16 -13.64
N GLU A 215 -7.97 -7.64 -12.42
CA GLU A 215 -9.10 -7.00 -11.73
C GLU A 215 -9.15 -5.46 -11.90
N LYS A 216 -8.28 -4.91 -12.75
CA LYS A 216 -8.16 -3.46 -12.93
C LYS A 216 -9.45 -2.79 -13.43
N GLU A 217 -10.18 -3.44 -14.32
CA GLU A 217 -11.49 -2.94 -14.80
C GLU A 217 -12.54 -2.98 -13.69
N TYR A 218 -12.56 -4.06 -12.91
CA TYR A 218 -13.45 -4.18 -11.77
C TYR A 218 -13.22 -3.07 -10.75
N LEU A 219 -11.97 -2.79 -10.40
CA LEU A 219 -11.60 -1.71 -9.48
C LEU A 219 -12.03 -0.34 -10.03
N LYS A 220 -11.79 -0.09 -11.31
CA LYS A 220 -12.18 1.16 -11.97
C LYS A 220 -13.70 1.35 -11.99
N ASN A 221 -14.46 0.31 -12.33
CA ASN A 221 -15.92 0.35 -12.40
C ASN A 221 -16.57 0.59 -11.02
N ASN A 222 -15.88 0.22 -9.94
CA ASN A 222 -16.31 0.46 -8.57
C ASN A 222 -15.74 1.75 -7.96
N ASN A 223 -15.07 2.61 -8.75
CA ASN A 223 -14.41 3.85 -8.32
C ASN A 223 -13.40 3.63 -7.19
N ILE A 224 -12.62 2.54 -7.28
CA ILE A 224 -11.61 2.19 -6.27
C ILE A 224 -10.25 2.60 -6.78
N LYS A 225 -9.56 3.43 -6.01
CA LYS A 225 -8.13 3.71 -6.15
C LYS A 225 -7.33 2.66 -5.40
N TYR A 226 -6.18 2.32 -5.95
CA TYR A 226 -5.29 1.37 -5.31
C TYR A 226 -3.83 1.82 -5.37
N GLU A 227 -3.09 1.39 -4.37
CA GLU A 227 -1.64 1.54 -4.28
C GLU A 227 -1.03 0.20 -3.88
N THR A 228 0.08 -0.16 -4.51
CA THR A 228 0.82 -1.39 -4.21
C THR A 228 2.09 -1.08 -3.45
N ILE A 229 2.32 -1.78 -2.36
CA ILE A 229 3.50 -1.62 -1.50
C ILE A 229 4.14 -2.99 -1.31
N ASN A 230 5.46 -3.02 -1.32
CA ASN A 230 6.24 -4.23 -1.06
C ASN A 230 6.89 -4.13 0.33
N PHE A 231 6.65 -5.12 1.17
CA PHE A 231 7.24 -5.25 2.51
C PHE A 231 8.04 -6.55 2.56
N ASP A 232 9.35 -6.47 2.38
CA ASP A 232 10.26 -7.65 2.46
C ASP A 232 9.67 -8.89 1.75
N ASN A 233 8.92 -9.70 2.50
CA ASN A 233 8.37 -10.96 2.05
C ASN A 233 6.89 -10.89 1.65
N LYS A 234 6.22 -9.74 1.78
CA LYS A 234 4.78 -9.59 1.51
C LYS A 234 4.51 -8.42 0.57
N ASN A 235 3.81 -8.71 -0.51
CA ASN A 235 3.25 -7.66 -1.37
C ASN A 235 1.85 -7.34 -0.88
N VAL A 236 1.55 -6.06 -0.74
CA VAL A 236 0.29 -5.56 -0.21
C VAL A 236 -0.30 -4.54 -1.16
N ILE A 237 -1.60 -4.59 -1.35
CA ILE A 237 -2.39 -3.58 -2.07
C ILE A 237 -3.33 -2.88 -1.09
N LEU A 238 -3.32 -1.56 -1.14
CA LEU A 238 -4.25 -0.69 -0.44
C LEU A 238 -5.36 -0.29 -1.40
N LEU A 239 -6.59 -0.41 -0.96
CA LEU A 239 -7.78 -0.12 -1.74
C LEU A 239 -8.67 0.85 -0.98
N ALA A 240 -9.07 1.94 -1.63
CA ALA A 240 -9.96 2.93 -1.06
C ALA A 240 -10.85 3.56 -2.14
N LYS A 241 -12.05 4.04 -1.78
CA LYS A 241 -12.85 4.82 -2.72
C LYS A 241 -12.21 6.18 -3.01
N GLU A 242 -12.52 6.74 -4.16
CA GLU A 242 -11.84 7.90 -4.74
C GLU A 242 -11.76 9.14 -3.83
N ASN A 243 -12.69 9.28 -2.90
CA ASN A 243 -12.82 10.45 -2.03
C ASN A 243 -12.02 10.37 -0.72
N LEU A 244 -11.34 9.27 -0.43
CA LEU A 244 -10.34 9.23 0.63
C LEU A 244 -9.18 10.15 0.22
N LYS A 245 -9.20 11.39 0.70
CA LYS A 245 -8.01 12.24 0.70
C LYS A 245 -6.99 11.50 1.53
N SER A 246 -5.98 10.92 0.88
CA SER A 246 -4.86 10.34 1.59
C SER A 246 -4.23 11.48 2.37
N LYS A 247 -4.34 11.46 3.69
CA LYS A 247 -3.67 12.44 4.58
C LYS A 247 -2.14 12.41 4.42
N PHE A 248 -1.62 11.50 3.65
CA PHE A 248 -0.21 11.43 3.26
C PHE A 248 0.27 12.66 2.48
N ILE A 249 -0.62 13.44 1.83
CA ILE A 249 -0.24 14.59 1.01
C ILE A 249 -0.22 15.90 1.82
N ASN A 250 -0.95 16.01 2.91
CA ASN A 250 -1.19 17.29 3.60
C ASN A 250 -0.22 17.65 4.73
N ASN A 251 0.74 16.80 5.09
CA ASN A 251 1.71 17.13 6.16
C ASN A 251 2.87 18.04 5.72
N LYS A 252 2.76 18.71 4.57
CA LYS A 252 3.79 19.63 4.07
C LYS A 252 3.44 21.13 4.20
N GLU A 253 2.19 21.47 4.54
CA GLU A 253 1.78 22.88 4.61
C GLU A 253 1.73 23.46 6.04
N GLU A 254 1.91 22.65 7.08
CA GLU A 254 1.91 23.13 8.47
C GLU A 254 3.32 23.30 9.10
N GLY A 255 4.34 23.32 8.27
CA GLY A 255 5.74 23.47 8.69
C GLY A 255 6.47 24.61 7.98
N LEU A 256 5.88 25.81 7.93
CA LEU A 256 6.55 27.08 7.63
C LEU A 256 6.23 28.12 8.69
#